data_1d352e44106bc188e2d9a5c1c46b4bdb
#
_entry.id   1d352e44106bc188e2d9a5c1c46b4bdb
#
_cell.length_a   1.000
_cell.length_b   1.000
_cell.length_c   1.000
_cell.angle_alpha   90.00
_cell.angle_beta   90.00
_cell.angle_gamma   90.00
#
_symmetry.space_group_name_H-M   'P 1'
#
loop_
_entity.id
_entity.type
_entity.pdbx_description
1 polymer ?
#
loop_
_entity_poly.entity_id
_entity_poly.type
_entity_poly.pdbx_seq_one_letter_code
_entity_poly.pdbx_strand_id
1 'polypeptide(L)'
;AYGFKFFWAPLVDHIRIPVLAAWLGQRRSWLLCAQVAVVATILALGATRPGEALTLTAFWAVALAFASATQDIVVDAFRIEMLDDEEQGSGAANFVNGYRIGTLAAGAGALILADVYGWFWAYAAMAALMVLGMAVTLWLPEPLRLEGPEPACENWRARFQNAVVEPFREFMTREHWIVILVFVAVYKYGDALLGAMANPFYADMGFSGTEIAVITKGWGLAMSLTGAILGGVLVARQGLLKALFVTGVGQLTGNLAFAWL
;
A
#
# COMPACT_ATOMS: atom_id res chain seq x y z
N ALA A 1 -6.56 -7.75 -7.02
CA ALA A 1 -7.16 -6.43 -6.72
C ALA A 1 -6.11 -5.31 -6.85
N TYR A 2 -4.98 -5.38 -6.14
CA TYR A 2 -3.98 -4.28 -6.10
C TYR A 2 -3.47 -3.82 -7.47
N GLY A 3 -3.15 -4.74 -8.39
CA GLY A 3 -2.70 -4.40 -9.75
C GLY A 3 -3.75 -3.69 -10.61
N PHE A 4 -5.01 -3.76 -10.21
CA PHE A 4 -6.13 -3.15 -10.93
C PHE A 4 -6.72 -1.94 -10.20
N LYS A 5 -6.15 -1.50 -9.07
CA LYS A 5 -6.69 -0.40 -8.26
C LYS A 5 -6.85 0.91 -9.04
N PHE A 6 -6.07 1.13 -10.07
CA PHE A 6 -6.14 2.31 -10.94
C PHE A 6 -7.48 2.46 -11.68
N PHE A 7 -8.24 1.37 -11.89
CA PHE A 7 -9.54 1.46 -12.55
C PHE A 7 -10.60 2.16 -11.70
N TRP A 8 -10.56 2.02 -10.38
CA TRP A 8 -11.56 2.63 -9.49
C TRP A 8 -10.99 3.74 -8.60
N ALA A 9 -9.68 3.98 -8.62
CA ALA A 9 -9.09 5.11 -7.92
C ALA A 9 -9.77 6.44 -8.28
N PRO A 10 -10.04 6.75 -9.58
CA PRO A 10 -10.74 7.96 -9.95
C PRO A 10 -12.17 8.06 -9.39
N LEU A 11 -12.86 6.92 -9.20
CA LEU A 11 -14.18 6.91 -8.58
C LEU A 11 -14.11 7.34 -7.11
N VAL A 12 -13.11 6.85 -6.39
CA VAL A 12 -12.84 7.21 -4.99
C VAL A 12 -12.51 8.69 -4.85
N ASP A 13 -11.79 9.24 -5.83
CA ASP A 13 -11.39 10.65 -5.84
C ASP A 13 -12.56 11.61 -6.11
N HIS A 14 -13.51 11.21 -6.95
CA HIS A 14 -14.57 12.11 -7.44
C HIS A 14 -15.93 11.88 -6.79
N ILE A 15 -16.21 10.67 -6.27
CA ILE A 15 -17.50 10.38 -5.66
C ILE A 15 -17.51 10.80 -4.19
N ARG A 16 -18.39 11.74 -3.85
CA ARG A 16 -18.65 12.10 -2.46
C ARG A 16 -19.67 11.13 -1.86
N ILE A 17 -19.34 10.53 -0.72
CA ILE A 17 -20.29 9.70 0.01
C ILE A 17 -21.33 10.62 0.66
N PRO A 18 -22.62 10.57 0.26
CA PRO A 18 -23.63 11.43 0.83
C PRO A 18 -23.69 11.29 2.35
N VAL A 19 -24.02 12.37 3.06
CA VAL A 19 -24.11 12.42 4.54
C VAL A 19 -22.72 12.35 5.22
N LEU A 20 -21.92 11.30 5.02
CA LEU A 20 -20.61 11.18 5.68
C LEU A 20 -19.64 12.27 5.24
N ALA A 21 -19.59 12.56 3.94
CA ALA A 21 -18.71 13.59 3.42
C ALA A 21 -19.04 15.01 3.92
N ALA A 22 -20.31 15.26 4.28
CA ALA A 22 -20.72 16.52 4.88
C ALA A 22 -20.21 16.68 6.32
N TRP A 23 -20.00 15.58 7.05
CA TRP A 23 -19.60 15.59 8.46
C TRP A 23 -18.10 15.41 8.65
N LEU A 24 -17.49 14.55 7.86
CA LEU A 24 -16.11 14.09 8.04
C LEU A 24 -15.16 14.59 6.95
N GLY A 25 -15.69 15.13 5.85
CA GLY A 25 -14.93 15.39 4.64
C GLY A 25 -14.89 14.17 3.72
N GLN A 26 -14.35 14.34 2.52
CA GLN A 26 -14.37 13.29 1.49
C GLN A 26 -13.37 12.16 1.77
N ARG A 27 -12.12 12.51 2.06
CA ARG A 27 -11.07 11.51 2.28
C ARG A 27 -11.33 10.65 3.51
N ARG A 28 -11.68 11.28 4.62
CA ARG A 28 -11.99 10.56 5.86
C ARG A 28 -13.23 9.68 5.72
N SER A 29 -14.23 10.11 4.98
CA SER A 29 -15.44 9.30 4.73
C SER A 29 -15.12 8.04 3.94
N TRP A 30 -14.38 8.14 2.85
CA TRP A 30 -13.92 6.99 2.07
C TRP A 30 -13.02 6.06 2.88
N LEU A 31 -12.09 6.65 3.65
CA LEU A 31 -11.18 5.87 4.49
C LEU A 31 -11.94 5.06 5.54
N LEU A 32 -12.87 5.67 6.25
CA LEU A 32 -13.71 4.97 7.23
C LEU A 32 -14.57 3.88 6.58
N CYS A 33 -15.22 4.15 5.45
CA CYS A 33 -15.99 3.14 4.74
C CYS A 33 -15.12 1.95 4.31
N ALA A 34 -13.92 2.21 3.79
CA ALA A 34 -12.97 1.16 3.42
C ALA A 34 -12.50 0.37 4.65
N GLN A 35 -12.18 1.04 5.75
CA GLN A 35 -11.79 0.39 7.02
C GLN A 35 -12.90 -0.48 7.60
N VAL A 36 -14.16 0.00 7.60
CA VAL A 36 -15.32 -0.81 8.01
C VAL A 36 -15.48 -2.03 7.10
N ALA A 37 -15.35 -1.85 5.79
CA ALA A 37 -15.40 -2.97 4.84
C ALA A 37 -14.27 -3.99 5.08
N VAL A 38 -13.05 -3.52 5.39
CA VAL A 38 -11.92 -4.38 5.76
C VAL A 38 -12.23 -5.17 7.04
N VAL A 39 -12.70 -4.51 8.09
CA VAL A 39 -13.09 -5.18 9.35
C VAL A 39 -14.17 -6.23 9.11
N ALA A 40 -15.24 -5.89 8.38
CA ALA A 40 -16.33 -6.79 8.09
C ALA A 40 -15.87 -8.01 7.26
N THR A 41 -15.04 -7.79 6.25
CA THR A 41 -14.53 -8.88 5.39
C THR A 41 -13.49 -9.75 6.09
N ILE A 42 -12.65 -9.19 6.98
CA ILE A 42 -11.72 -9.97 7.82
C ILE A 42 -12.51 -10.88 8.77
N LEU A 43 -13.53 -10.37 9.45
CA LEU A 43 -14.35 -11.16 10.37
C LEU A 43 -15.15 -12.24 9.63
N ALA A 44 -15.73 -11.88 8.47
CA ALA A 44 -16.43 -12.84 7.62
C ALA A 44 -15.49 -13.94 7.12
N LEU A 45 -14.27 -13.60 6.69
CA LEU A 45 -13.24 -14.56 6.27
C LEU A 45 -12.86 -15.49 7.44
N GLY A 46 -12.63 -14.93 8.64
CA GLY A 46 -12.30 -15.68 9.84
C GLY A 46 -13.40 -16.65 10.30
N ALA A 47 -14.67 -16.34 9.98
CA ALA A 47 -15.80 -17.19 10.28
C ALA A 47 -15.97 -18.35 9.26
N THR A 48 -15.28 -18.33 8.12
CA THR A 48 -15.35 -19.40 7.13
C THR A 48 -14.48 -20.59 7.51
N ARG A 49 -14.86 -21.76 7.01
CA ARG A 49 -14.07 -22.99 7.09
C ARG A 49 -13.66 -23.41 5.68
N PRO A 50 -12.40 -23.21 5.29
CA PRO A 50 -11.96 -23.50 3.90
C PRO A 50 -12.21 -24.94 3.46
N GLY A 51 -12.13 -25.91 4.38
CA GLY A 51 -12.37 -27.32 4.10
C GLY A 51 -13.84 -27.65 3.77
N GLU A 52 -14.79 -26.82 4.23
CA GLU A 52 -16.23 -27.05 4.03
C GLU A 52 -16.82 -26.12 2.97
N ALA A 53 -16.28 -24.91 2.83
CA ALA A 53 -16.86 -23.85 1.98
C ALA A 53 -15.77 -23.03 1.25
N LEU A 54 -14.99 -23.69 0.39
CA LEU A 54 -13.87 -23.06 -0.32
C LEU A 54 -14.30 -21.85 -1.14
N THR A 55 -15.44 -21.93 -1.85
CA THR A 55 -15.94 -20.81 -2.68
C THR A 55 -16.29 -19.58 -1.84
N LEU A 56 -16.92 -19.79 -0.67
CA LEU A 56 -17.26 -18.70 0.24
C LEU A 56 -16.00 -18.06 0.83
N THR A 57 -15.01 -18.87 1.20
CA THR A 57 -13.71 -18.39 1.68
C THR A 57 -13.00 -17.56 0.59
N ALA A 58 -12.97 -18.07 -0.64
CA ALA A 58 -12.40 -17.34 -1.79
C ALA A 58 -13.13 -16.02 -2.05
N PHE A 59 -14.46 -16.01 -1.97
CA PHE A 59 -15.25 -14.78 -2.12
C PHE A 59 -14.86 -13.72 -1.08
N TRP A 60 -14.80 -14.08 0.21
CA TRP A 60 -14.42 -13.14 1.25
C TRP A 60 -12.95 -12.70 1.15
N ALA A 61 -12.05 -13.57 0.71
CA ALA A 61 -10.67 -13.21 0.44
C ALA A 61 -10.55 -12.17 -0.68
N VAL A 62 -11.32 -12.33 -1.77
CA VAL A 62 -11.37 -11.34 -2.87
C VAL A 62 -12.00 -10.04 -2.40
N ALA A 63 -13.08 -10.11 -1.63
CA ALA A 63 -13.75 -8.93 -1.06
C ALA A 63 -12.80 -8.15 -0.12
N LEU A 64 -12.06 -8.85 0.74
CA LEU A 64 -11.03 -8.26 1.60
C LEU A 64 -9.93 -7.59 0.77
N ALA A 65 -9.43 -8.26 -0.27
CA ALA A 65 -8.40 -7.70 -1.14
C ALA A 65 -8.89 -6.44 -1.88
N PHE A 66 -10.17 -6.38 -2.24
CA PHE A 66 -10.79 -5.19 -2.85
C PHE A 66 -10.94 -4.05 -1.84
N ALA A 67 -11.47 -4.34 -0.65
CA ALA A 67 -11.62 -3.34 0.42
C ALA A 67 -10.26 -2.77 0.85
N SER A 68 -9.25 -3.63 1.01
CA SER A 68 -7.89 -3.24 1.36
C SER A 68 -7.22 -2.40 0.25
N ALA A 69 -7.39 -2.77 -1.03
CA ALA A 69 -6.88 -1.97 -2.14
C ALA A 69 -7.57 -0.59 -2.23
N THR A 70 -8.86 -0.50 -1.89
CA THR A 70 -9.59 0.77 -1.80
C THR A 70 -9.07 1.63 -0.66
N GLN A 71 -8.85 1.03 0.52
CA GLN A 71 -8.22 1.73 1.64
C GLN A 71 -6.85 2.30 1.26
N ASP A 72 -6.02 1.51 0.58
CA ASP A 72 -4.69 1.89 0.13
C ASP A 72 -4.70 3.12 -0.80
N ILE A 73 -5.67 3.19 -1.75
CA ILE A 73 -5.88 4.36 -2.60
C ILE A 73 -6.13 5.62 -1.75
N VAL A 74 -7.03 5.51 -0.78
CA VAL A 74 -7.42 6.68 0.04
C VAL A 74 -6.29 7.11 0.96
N VAL A 75 -5.56 6.16 1.57
CA VAL A 75 -4.42 6.45 2.45
C VAL A 75 -3.29 7.13 1.68
N ASP A 76 -2.99 6.65 0.46
CA ASP A 76 -1.99 7.28 -0.39
C ASP A 76 -2.36 8.72 -0.74
N ALA A 77 -3.61 8.95 -1.16
CA ALA A 77 -4.11 10.29 -1.48
C ALA A 77 -4.12 11.20 -0.23
N PHE A 78 -4.61 10.69 0.90
CA PHE A 78 -4.65 11.42 2.18
C PHE A 78 -3.25 11.88 2.60
N ARG A 79 -2.26 10.98 2.52
CA ARG A 79 -0.87 11.28 2.84
C ARG A 79 -0.28 12.38 1.94
N ILE A 80 -0.52 12.29 0.63
CA ILE A 80 -0.01 13.26 -0.35
C ILE A 80 -0.64 14.64 -0.13
N GLU A 81 -1.94 14.70 0.17
CA GLU A 81 -2.67 15.94 0.38
C GLU A 81 -2.40 16.58 1.76
N MET A 82 -1.97 15.79 2.76
CA MET A 82 -1.71 16.27 4.12
C MET A 82 -0.31 16.83 4.34
N LEU A 83 0.66 16.40 3.56
CA LEU A 83 2.07 16.70 3.77
C LEU A 83 2.57 17.70 2.75
N ASP A 84 3.34 18.67 3.20
CA ASP A 84 4.06 19.58 2.33
C ASP A 84 5.15 18.86 1.53
N ASP A 85 5.57 19.42 0.40
CA ASP A 85 6.56 18.78 -0.50
C ASP A 85 7.87 18.41 0.23
N GLU A 86 8.28 19.18 1.21
CA GLU A 86 9.47 18.93 2.03
C GLU A 86 9.30 17.73 2.97
N GLU A 87 8.07 17.45 3.38
CA GLU A 87 7.71 16.38 4.32
C GLU A 87 7.36 15.05 3.60
N GLN A 88 7.14 15.06 2.28
CA GLN A 88 6.75 13.87 1.52
C GLN A 88 7.74 12.70 1.69
N GLY A 89 9.04 12.99 1.77
CA GLY A 89 10.07 11.97 1.99
C GLY A 89 9.97 11.30 3.36
N SER A 90 9.75 12.07 4.42
CA SER A 90 9.57 11.56 5.78
C SER A 90 8.25 10.81 5.94
N GLY A 91 7.19 11.31 5.32
CA GLY A 91 5.89 10.66 5.26
C GLY A 91 5.95 9.30 4.57
N ALA A 92 6.66 9.21 3.44
CA ALA A 92 6.87 7.94 2.75
C ALA A 92 7.68 6.95 3.61
N ALA A 93 8.71 7.40 4.31
CA ALA A 93 9.49 6.56 5.22
C ALA A 93 8.63 6.00 6.37
N ASN A 94 7.82 6.85 7.00
CA ASN A 94 6.91 6.44 8.07
C ASN A 94 5.84 5.45 7.57
N PHE A 95 5.30 5.66 6.37
CA PHE A 95 4.36 4.74 5.75
C PHE A 95 4.98 3.36 5.53
N VAL A 96 6.19 3.30 4.97
CA VAL A 96 6.90 2.03 4.75
C VAL A 96 7.21 1.33 6.08
N ASN A 97 7.64 2.06 7.10
CA ASN A 97 7.91 1.50 8.42
C ASN A 97 6.63 0.94 9.07
N GLY A 98 5.53 1.69 9.03
CA GLY A 98 4.23 1.24 9.51
C GLY A 98 3.76 -0.03 8.78
N TYR A 99 3.90 -0.06 7.45
CA TYR A 99 3.59 -1.24 6.64
C TYR A 99 4.41 -2.47 7.05
N ARG A 100 5.72 -2.31 7.29
CA ARG A 100 6.60 -3.41 7.73
C ARG A 100 6.21 -3.95 9.10
N ILE A 101 5.95 -3.06 10.06
CA ILE A 101 5.47 -3.45 11.40
C ILE A 101 4.11 -4.16 11.30
N GLY A 102 3.19 -3.61 10.52
CA GLY A 102 1.89 -4.22 10.28
C GLY A 102 1.98 -5.61 9.63
N THR A 103 2.87 -5.78 8.66
CA THR A 103 3.11 -7.08 8.01
C THR A 103 3.68 -8.11 9.00
N LEU A 104 4.55 -7.69 9.91
CA LEU A 104 5.08 -8.57 10.95
C LEU A 104 3.98 -8.99 11.94
N ALA A 105 3.17 -8.04 12.40
CA ALA A 105 2.05 -8.29 13.30
C ALA A 105 1.00 -9.20 12.66
N ALA A 106 0.60 -8.90 11.41
CA ALA A 106 -0.38 -9.69 10.68
C ALA A 106 0.14 -11.06 10.24
N GLY A 107 1.44 -11.19 9.95
CA GLY A 107 2.05 -12.48 9.61
C GLY A 107 2.34 -13.33 10.84
N ALA A 108 3.36 -12.98 11.60
CA ALA A 108 3.79 -13.78 12.75
C ALA A 108 2.77 -13.74 13.90
N GLY A 109 2.21 -12.56 14.22
CA GLY A 109 1.23 -12.40 15.28
C GLY A 109 -0.05 -13.19 15.03
N ALA A 110 -0.58 -13.16 13.79
CA ALA A 110 -1.77 -13.92 13.45
C ALA A 110 -1.53 -15.43 13.48
N LEU A 111 -0.37 -15.93 13.05
CA LEU A 111 -0.03 -17.35 13.14
C LEU A 111 0.05 -17.84 14.59
N ILE A 112 0.73 -17.10 15.46
CA ILE A 112 0.81 -17.44 16.90
C ILE A 112 -0.59 -17.48 17.53
N LEU A 113 -1.43 -16.49 17.24
CA LEU A 113 -2.80 -16.45 17.74
C LEU A 113 -3.65 -17.60 17.17
N ALA A 114 -3.45 -17.96 15.91
CA ALA A 114 -4.16 -19.05 15.28
C ALA A 114 -3.81 -20.41 15.90
N ASP A 115 -2.54 -20.64 16.27
CA ASP A 115 -2.10 -21.86 16.92
C ASP A 115 -2.69 -22.01 18.33
N VAL A 116 -2.82 -20.91 19.08
CA VAL A 116 -3.28 -20.95 20.48
C VAL A 116 -4.82 -20.89 20.59
N TYR A 117 -5.45 -20.02 19.81
CA TYR A 117 -6.88 -19.69 19.93
C TYR A 117 -7.70 -20.03 18.69
N GLY A 118 -7.05 -20.44 17.59
CA GLY A 118 -7.70 -20.75 16.31
C GLY A 118 -7.84 -19.53 15.39
N TRP A 119 -8.11 -19.80 14.12
CA TRP A 119 -8.11 -18.82 13.05
C TRP A 119 -9.11 -17.67 13.23
N PHE A 120 -10.30 -17.96 13.75
CA PHE A 120 -11.30 -16.91 13.98
C PHE A 120 -10.77 -15.81 14.91
N TRP A 121 -10.14 -16.19 16.01
CA TRP A 121 -9.61 -15.24 16.99
C TRP A 121 -8.37 -14.49 16.45
N ALA A 122 -7.56 -15.14 15.60
CA ALA A 122 -6.47 -14.47 14.91
C ALA A 122 -7.00 -13.36 14.00
N TYR A 123 -8.01 -13.65 13.18
CA TYR A 123 -8.65 -12.64 12.33
C TYR A 123 -9.37 -11.56 13.16
N ALA A 124 -10.03 -11.92 14.24
CA ALA A 124 -10.68 -10.95 15.14
C ALA A 124 -9.67 -9.98 15.77
N ALA A 125 -8.49 -10.47 16.18
CA ALA A 125 -7.41 -9.62 16.66
C ALA A 125 -6.89 -8.66 15.59
N MET A 126 -6.73 -9.13 14.35
CA MET A 126 -6.34 -8.25 13.23
C MET A 126 -7.43 -7.20 12.93
N ALA A 127 -8.70 -7.56 13.00
CA ALA A 127 -9.81 -6.63 12.88
C ALA A 127 -9.81 -5.58 14.03
N ALA A 128 -9.47 -6.00 15.25
CA ALA A 128 -9.34 -5.07 16.40
C ALA A 128 -8.20 -4.05 16.18
N LEU A 129 -7.08 -4.45 15.58
CA LEU A 129 -6.01 -3.51 15.21
C LEU A 129 -6.48 -2.47 14.20
N MET A 130 -7.40 -2.82 13.29
CA MET A 130 -7.97 -1.86 12.35
C MET A 130 -8.80 -0.78 13.04
N VAL A 131 -9.42 -1.09 14.20
CA VAL A 131 -10.17 -0.09 14.99
C VAL A 131 -9.25 1.05 15.46
N LEU A 132 -7.98 0.77 15.74
CA LEU A 132 -7.00 1.82 16.04
C LEU A 132 -6.80 2.74 14.82
N GLY A 133 -6.71 2.18 13.62
CA GLY A 133 -6.64 2.95 12.38
C GLY A 133 -7.90 3.82 12.18
N MET A 134 -9.09 3.29 12.49
CA MET A 134 -10.34 4.06 12.43
C MET A 134 -10.32 5.23 13.44
N ALA A 135 -9.84 5.00 14.66
CA ALA A 135 -9.71 6.05 15.67
C ALA A 135 -8.76 7.17 15.20
N VAL A 136 -7.62 6.81 14.60
CA VAL A 136 -6.69 7.79 14.00
C VAL A 136 -7.36 8.55 12.86
N THR A 137 -8.09 7.89 11.98
CA THR A 137 -8.84 8.54 10.89
C THR A 137 -9.84 9.56 11.41
N LEU A 138 -10.51 9.27 12.53
CA LEU A 138 -11.46 10.20 13.16
C LEU A 138 -10.78 11.37 13.85
N TRP A 139 -9.56 11.19 14.31
CA TRP A 139 -8.79 12.22 15.02
C TRP A 139 -8.06 13.18 14.08
N LEU A 140 -7.59 12.70 12.93
CA LEU A 140 -6.89 13.54 11.95
C LEU A 140 -7.84 14.54 11.28
N PRO A 141 -7.38 15.77 10.97
CA PRO A 141 -8.17 16.72 10.19
C PRO A 141 -8.33 16.25 8.74
N GLU A 142 -9.39 16.70 8.07
CA GLU A 142 -9.54 16.48 6.62
C GLU A 142 -8.50 17.31 5.88
N PRO A 143 -7.77 16.76 4.90
CA PRO A 143 -6.84 17.52 4.08
C PRO A 143 -7.55 18.65 3.34
N LEU A 144 -6.89 19.80 3.23
CA LEU A 144 -7.39 20.91 2.43
C LEU A 144 -7.26 20.56 0.94
N ARG A 145 -8.38 20.33 0.29
CA ARG A 145 -8.39 20.12 -1.16
C ARG A 145 -8.03 21.42 -1.87
N LEU A 146 -6.95 21.38 -2.65
CA LEU A 146 -6.51 22.51 -3.50
C LEU A 146 -7.38 22.66 -4.76
N GLU A 147 -8.27 21.70 -5.04
CA GLU A 147 -9.15 21.74 -6.21
C GLU A 147 -10.40 22.57 -5.90
N GLY A 148 -10.73 23.49 -6.82
CA GLY A 148 -11.89 24.37 -6.76
C GLY A 148 -13.23 23.60 -6.74
N PRO A 149 -14.37 24.30 -6.56
CA PRO A 149 -15.69 23.68 -6.47
C PRO A 149 -15.97 22.84 -7.72
N GLU A 150 -16.34 21.56 -7.50
CA GLU A 150 -16.77 20.69 -8.59
C GLU A 150 -17.92 21.34 -9.35
N PRO A 151 -17.91 21.36 -10.69
CA PRO A 151 -19.05 21.81 -11.47
C PRO A 151 -20.26 20.91 -11.15
N ALA A 152 -21.31 21.51 -10.63
CA ALA A 152 -22.49 20.84 -10.06
C ALA A 152 -23.32 19.99 -11.03
N CYS A 153 -22.97 19.91 -12.31
CA CYS A 153 -23.79 19.32 -13.39
C CYS A 153 -22.97 18.55 -14.43
N GLU A 154 -21.94 17.81 -14.07
CA GLU A 154 -21.30 16.93 -15.06
C GLU A 154 -21.97 15.56 -15.15
N ASN A 155 -22.31 15.14 -16.38
CA ASN A 155 -22.74 13.77 -16.69
C ASN A 155 -21.67 12.77 -16.22
N TRP A 156 -22.07 11.58 -15.74
CA TRP A 156 -21.15 10.54 -15.28
C TRP A 156 -20.06 10.20 -16.32
N ARG A 157 -20.35 10.35 -17.62
CA ARG A 157 -19.36 10.16 -18.70
C ARG A 157 -18.27 11.23 -18.68
N ALA A 158 -18.62 12.48 -18.46
CA ALA A 158 -17.67 13.58 -18.34
C ALA A 158 -16.82 13.39 -17.07
N ARG A 159 -17.42 12.99 -15.95
CA ARG A 159 -16.68 12.64 -14.73
C ARG A 159 -15.69 11.50 -14.94
N PHE A 160 -16.10 10.43 -15.64
CA PHE A 160 -15.21 9.32 -15.96
C PHE A 160 -14.09 9.76 -16.92
N GLN A 161 -14.41 10.59 -17.91
CA GLN A 161 -13.42 11.13 -18.84
C GLN A 161 -12.39 11.99 -18.12
N ASN A 162 -12.83 12.93 -17.28
CA ASN A 162 -11.94 13.79 -16.49
C ASN A 162 -11.14 13.01 -15.44
N ALA A 163 -11.75 12.01 -14.83
CA ALA A 163 -11.13 11.23 -13.77
C ALA A 163 -10.16 10.14 -14.26
N VAL A 164 -10.39 9.58 -15.44
CA VAL A 164 -9.58 8.46 -15.96
C VAL A 164 -8.81 8.89 -17.21
N VAL A 165 -9.49 9.45 -18.21
CA VAL A 165 -8.87 9.70 -19.53
C VAL A 165 -7.94 10.91 -19.48
N GLU A 166 -8.35 12.00 -18.83
CA GLU A 166 -7.55 13.23 -18.79
C GLU A 166 -6.20 13.07 -18.08
N PRO A 167 -6.09 12.40 -16.90
CA PRO A 167 -4.78 12.18 -16.27
C PRO A 167 -3.82 11.36 -17.15
N PHE A 168 -4.33 10.33 -17.85
CA PHE A 168 -3.52 9.57 -18.80
C PHE A 168 -3.12 10.42 -20.01
N ARG A 169 -4.05 11.21 -20.52
CA ARG A 169 -3.79 12.11 -21.64
C ARG A 169 -2.79 13.20 -21.25
N GLU A 170 -2.98 13.83 -20.08
CA GLU A 170 -2.03 14.81 -19.53
C GLU A 170 -0.65 14.21 -19.36
N PHE A 171 -0.55 12.99 -18.79
CA PHE A 171 0.73 12.30 -18.66
C PHE A 171 1.39 12.05 -20.02
N MET A 172 0.62 11.59 -21.03
CA MET A 172 1.15 11.34 -22.37
C MET A 172 1.52 12.61 -23.14
N THR A 173 1.03 13.78 -22.74
CA THR A 173 1.44 15.08 -23.33
C THR A 173 2.70 15.65 -22.71
N ARG A 174 3.17 15.08 -21.57
CA ARG A 174 4.42 15.53 -20.94
C ARG A 174 5.63 15.23 -21.81
N GLU A 175 6.54 16.16 -21.85
CA GLU A 175 7.81 15.94 -22.54
C GLU A 175 8.53 14.74 -21.91
N HIS A 176 9.00 13.80 -22.73
CA HIS A 176 9.69 12.58 -22.29
C HIS A 176 8.84 11.57 -21.47
N TRP A 177 7.51 11.57 -21.57
CA TRP A 177 6.65 10.64 -20.82
C TRP A 177 7.04 9.15 -21.00
N ILE A 178 7.48 8.76 -22.20
CA ILE A 178 7.96 7.38 -22.48
C ILE A 178 9.22 7.09 -21.65
N VAL A 179 10.16 8.04 -21.55
CA VAL A 179 11.39 7.89 -20.77
C VAL A 179 11.06 7.71 -19.30
N ILE A 180 10.11 8.48 -18.78
CA ILE A 180 9.64 8.36 -17.40
C ILE A 180 9.03 6.97 -17.16
N LEU A 181 8.18 6.51 -18.07
CA LEU A 181 7.53 5.19 -17.96
C LEU A 181 8.55 4.05 -18.00
N VAL A 182 9.49 4.09 -18.95
CA VAL A 182 10.57 3.11 -19.07
C VAL A 182 11.47 3.14 -17.84
N PHE A 183 11.82 4.32 -17.34
CA PHE A 183 12.61 4.47 -16.12
C PHE A 183 11.92 3.80 -14.92
N VAL A 184 10.65 4.09 -14.68
CA VAL A 184 9.88 3.48 -13.57
C VAL A 184 9.78 1.96 -13.73
N ALA A 185 9.51 1.49 -14.95
CA ALA A 185 9.42 0.06 -15.23
C ALA A 185 10.76 -0.66 -14.98
N VAL A 186 11.85 -0.14 -15.52
CA VAL A 186 13.20 -0.73 -15.36
C VAL A 186 13.67 -0.65 -13.91
N TYR A 187 13.42 0.49 -13.23
CA TYR A 187 13.79 0.68 -11.83
C TYR A 187 13.13 -0.35 -10.91
N LYS A 188 11.85 -0.65 -11.15
CA LYS A 188 11.08 -1.63 -10.36
C LYS A 188 11.29 -3.08 -10.77
N TYR A 189 11.75 -3.32 -11.99
CA TYR A 189 11.91 -4.67 -12.52
C TYR A 189 12.93 -5.49 -11.72
N GLY A 190 14.07 -4.89 -11.34
CA GLY A 190 15.09 -5.54 -10.53
C GLY A 190 14.56 -6.02 -9.18
N ASP A 191 13.84 -5.16 -8.46
CA ASP A 191 13.21 -5.51 -7.17
C ASP A 191 12.16 -6.63 -7.32
N ALA A 192 11.33 -6.56 -8.36
CA ALA A 192 10.29 -7.55 -8.59
C ALA A 192 10.89 -8.92 -8.91
N LEU A 193 11.94 -8.95 -9.73
CA LEU A 193 12.64 -10.18 -10.10
C LEU A 193 13.33 -10.81 -8.89
N LEU A 194 14.13 -10.03 -8.15
CA LEU A 194 14.80 -10.51 -6.94
C LEU A 194 13.81 -10.95 -5.87
N GLY A 195 12.71 -10.21 -5.67
CA GLY A 195 11.67 -10.58 -4.72
C GLY A 195 11.03 -11.94 -5.01
N ALA A 196 10.87 -12.30 -6.29
CA ALA A 196 10.34 -13.58 -6.70
C ALA A 196 11.38 -14.73 -6.63
N MET A 197 12.63 -14.43 -6.98
CA MET A 197 13.67 -15.45 -7.15
C MET A 197 14.56 -15.66 -5.92
N ALA A 198 14.55 -14.75 -4.95
CA ALA A 198 15.45 -14.81 -3.79
C ALA A 198 15.28 -16.11 -2.97
N ASN A 199 14.04 -16.49 -2.64
CA ASN A 199 13.81 -17.70 -1.85
C ASN A 199 14.20 -19.00 -2.58
N PRO A 200 13.81 -19.23 -3.85
CA PRO A 200 14.33 -20.36 -4.63
C PRO A 200 15.87 -20.38 -4.70
N PHE A 201 16.49 -19.23 -4.97
CA PHE A 201 17.95 -19.11 -5.06
C PHE A 201 18.64 -19.52 -3.76
N TYR A 202 18.18 -19.05 -2.60
CA TYR A 202 18.75 -19.47 -1.31
C TYR A 202 18.56 -20.95 -1.04
N ALA A 203 17.43 -21.52 -1.42
CA ALA A 203 17.16 -22.95 -1.28
C ALA A 203 18.11 -23.78 -2.17
N ASP A 204 18.34 -23.35 -3.41
CA ASP A 204 19.28 -24.01 -4.34
C ASP A 204 20.74 -23.92 -3.86
N MET A 205 21.12 -22.88 -3.15
CA MET A 205 22.42 -22.75 -2.49
C MET A 205 22.56 -23.63 -1.24
N GLY A 206 21.50 -24.34 -0.83
CA GLY A 206 21.54 -25.28 0.30
C GLY A 206 21.26 -24.66 1.67
N PHE A 207 20.81 -23.40 1.72
CA PHE A 207 20.37 -22.81 3.00
C PHE A 207 19.08 -23.47 3.48
N SER A 208 19.02 -23.76 4.76
CA SER A 208 17.82 -24.27 5.40
C SER A 208 16.71 -23.20 5.46
N GLY A 209 15.44 -23.63 5.45
CA GLY A 209 14.32 -22.69 5.57
C GLY A 209 14.38 -21.84 6.84
N THR A 210 14.95 -22.36 7.93
CA THR A 210 15.14 -21.63 9.18
C THR A 210 16.18 -20.52 9.05
N GLU A 211 17.32 -20.79 8.40
CA GLU A 211 18.36 -19.79 8.14
C GLU A 211 17.83 -18.68 7.25
N ILE A 212 17.13 -19.04 6.17
CA ILE A 212 16.49 -18.07 5.28
C ILE A 212 15.50 -17.20 6.07
N ALA A 213 14.66 -17.81 6.92
CA ALA A 213 13.68 -17.07 7.72
C ALA A 213 14.34 -16.11 8.72
N VAL A 214 15.37 -16.55 9.45
CA VAL A 214 16.09 -15.71 10.43
C VAL A 214 16.77 -14.53 9.74
N ILE A 215 17.43 -14.74 8.62
CA ILE A 215 18.14 -13.69 7.90
C ILE A 215 17.14 -12.72 7.24
N THR A 216 16.16 -13.23 6.51
CA THR A 216 15.24 -12.36 5.76
C THR A 216 14.23 -11.65 6.65
N LYS A 217 13.73 -12.30 7.69
CA LYS A 217 12.74 -11.70 8.62
C LYS A 217 13.40 -10.93 9.76
N GLY A 218 14.60 -11.34 10.22
CA GLY A 218 15.34 -10.62 11.26
C GLY A 218 16.13 -9.45 10.67
N TRP A 219 17.26 -9.75 10.05
CA TRP A 219 18.15 -8.73 9.47
C TRP A 219 17.49 -7.95 8.32
N GLY A 220 16.78 -8.65 7.44
CA GLY A 220 16.08 -8.00 6.32
C GLY A 220 15.05 -6.96 6.78
N LEU A 221 14.32 -7.23 7.86
CA LEU A 221 13.40 -6.26 8.46
C LEU A 221 14.16 -5.05 9.02
N ALA A 222 15.20 -5.27 9.83
CA ALA A 222 16.00 -4.18 10.41
C ALA A 222 16.61 -3.30 9.32
N MET A 223 17.19 -3.90 8.27
CA MET A 223 17.74 -3.16 7.12
C MET A 223 16.67 -2.42 6.34
N SER A 224 15.48 -2.99 6.21
CA SER A 224 14.35 -2.33 5.51
C SER A 224 13.85 -1.11 6.27
N LEU A 225 13.73 -1.19 7.60
CA LEU A 225 13.32 -0.06 8.45
C LEU A 225 14.37 1.07 8.42
N THR A 226 15.64 0.72 8.58
CA THR A 226 16.74 1.70 8.53
C THR A 226 16.88 2.32 7.14
N GLY A 227 16.75 1.51 6.09
CA GLY A 227 16.79 1.98 4.70
C GLY A 227 15.67 2.97 4.37
N ALA A 228 14.46 2.73 4.88
CA ALA A 228 13.35 3.65 4.71
C ALA A 228 13.60 5.01 5.39
N ILE A 229 14.14 5.00 6.62
CA ILE A 229 14.51 6.23 7.35
C ILE A 229 15.62 6.98 6.61
N LEU A 230 16.70 6.28 6.22
CA LEU A 230 17.81 6.90 5.50
C LEU A 230 17.37 7.45 4.14
N GLY A 231 16.50 6.73 3.43
CA GLY A 231 15.90 7.20 2.17
C GLY A 231 15.08 8.46 2.35
N GLY A 232 14.24 8.52 3.40
CA GLY A 232 13.47 9.71 3.74
C GLY A 232 14.36 10.93 4.06
N VAL A 233 15.39 10.72 4.87
CA VAL A 233 16.39 11.78 5.18
C VAL A 233 17.14 12.24 3.93
N LEU A 234 17.47 11.30 3.03
CA LEU A 234 18.16 11.62 1.79
C LEU A 234 17.30 12.50 0.87
N VAL A 235 16.02 12.16 0.72
CA VAL A 235 15.04 12.94 -0.05
C VAL A 235 14.90 14.34 0.55
N ALA A 236 14.74 14.45 1.87
CA ALA A 236 14.58 15.74 2.56
C ALA A 236 15.80 16.64 2.42
N ARG A 237 17.02 16.07 2.44
CA ARG A 237 18.27 16.87 2.37
C ARG A 237 18.75 17.17 0.95
N GLN A 238 18.56 16.27 0.01
CA GLN A 238 19.17 16.36 -1.33
C GLN A 238 18.15 16.49 -2.46
N GLY A 239 16.86 16.36 -2.14
CA GLY A 239 15.78 16.36 -3.11
C GLY A 239 15.60 14.99 -3.79
N LEU A 240 14.45 14.83 -4.43
CA LEU A 240 13.98 13.56 -4.99
C LEU A 240 14.93 12.96 -6.04
N LEU A 241 15.39 13.76 -7.00
CA LEU A 241 16.20 13.26 -8.12
C LEU A 241 17.56 12.72 -7.68
N LYS A 242 18.25 13.43 -6.77
CA LYS A 242 19.54 12.97 -6.23
C LYS A 242 19.36 11.73 -5.37
N ALA A 243 18.30 11.69 -4.56
CA ALA A 243 17.98 10.53 -3.75
C ALA A 243 17.70 9.29 -4.62
N LEU A 244 16.91 9.42 -5.70
CA LEU A 244 16.65 8.34 -6.65
C LEU A 244 17.94 7.83 -7.33
N PHE A 245 18.85 8.73 -7.69
CA PHE A 245 20.13 8.33 -8.28
C PHE A 245 21.00 7.54 -7.29
N VAL A 246 21.17 8.05 -6.06
CA VAL A 246 21.97 7.40 -5.01
C VAL A 246 21.39 6.03 -4.63
N THR A 247 20.08 5.97 -4.42
CA THR A 247 19.41 4.69 -4.09
C THR A 247 19.41 3.71 -5.27
N GLY A 248 19.29 4.20 -6.50
CA GLY A 248 19.42 3.39 -7.72
C GLY A 248 20.81 2.76 -7.89
N VAL A 249 21.88 3.52 -7.60
CA VAL A 249 23.25 2.97 -7.57
C VAL A 249 23.39 1.93 -6.46
N GLY A 250 22.84 2.20 -5.27
CA GLY A 250 22.80 1.23 -4.17
C GLY A 250 22.09 -0.07 -4.55
N GLN A 251 20.92 0.03 -5.22
CA GLN A 251 20.18 -1.11 -5.72
C GLN A 251 20.96 -1.91 -6.78
N LEU A 252 21.63 -1.22 -7.72
CA LEU A 252 22.45 -1.84 -8.73
C LEU A 252 23.60 -2.64 -8.09
N THR A 253 24.29 -2.08 -7.10
CA THR A 253 25.38 -2.77 -6.39
C THR A 253 24.86 -3.99 -5.63
N GLY A 254 23.69 -3.91 -5.00
CA GLY A 254 23.03 -5.06 -4.37
C GLY A 254 22.70 -6.18 -5.37
N ASN A 255 22.14 -5.82 -6.53
CA ASN A 255 21.81 -6.79 -7.59
C ASN A 255 23.06 -7.44 -8.18
N LEU A 256 24.16 -6.69 -8.36
CA LEU A 256 25.44 -7.24 -8.82
C LEU A 256 26.08 -8.17 -7.78
N ALA A 257 25.96 -7.85 -6.49
CA ALA A 257 26.42 -8.75 -5.42
C ALA A 257 25.65 -10.09 -5.44
N PHE A 258 24.36 -10.06 -5.73
CA PHE A 258 23.55 -11.28 -5.93
C PHE A 258 23.97 -12.10 -7.15
N ALA A 259 24.38 -11.44 -8.23
CA ALA A 259 24.88 -12.10 -9.44
C ALA A 259 26.29 -12.69 -9.26
N TRP A 260 27.02 -12.24 -8.26
CA TRP A 260 28.39 -12.71 -7.96
C TRP A 260 28.42 -13.91 -6.99
N LEU A 261 27.34 -14.08 -6.19
CA LEU A 261 27.12 -15.24 -5.31
C LEU A 261 26.76 -16.49 -6.11
#